data_38c8e12430cf0ca0cd4c21727955e64f
#
_entry.id   38c8e12430cf0ca0cd4c21727955e64f
#
_cell.length_a   1.000
_cell.length_b   1.000
_cell.length_c   1.000
_cell.angle_alpha   90.00
_cell.angle_beta   90.00
_cell.angle_gamma   90.00
#
_symmetry.space_group_name_H-M   'P 1'
#
loop_
_entity.id
_entity.type
_entity.pdbx_description
1 polymer ?
#
loop_
_entity_poly.entity_id
_entity_poly.type
_entity_poly.pdbx_seq_one_letter_code
_entity_poly.pdbx_strand_id
1 'polypeptide(L)'
;SNPIVLLMSGLIAKKAVELGLKVPWWVKTSFAPGSKVVREYLDKAGLQVFLNKLGFNIVGYGCTTCIGNSGPLDDKVSKDIEKNKLNVCSIISGNRNFEGRIHPLIKSNFLASPPLVIIYALSGRINIDFSNEEIGISKGKKIFLKDLWPSSKEVKLLSEKILKVELFKKNYKDIFKGDSSWEAIKVKSSSTFNWSLNSTYIKKPPFLDNESNKQTDIFEARPLLILGDSITTDHISPAGVIKESSEAGKYLSERQIKNNDFNSFGSRRGNHEVMVRGTFSN
;
A
#
# COMPACT_ATOMS: atom_id res chain seq x y z
N SER A 1 9.81 9.30 1.96
CA SER A 1 10.44 8.38 2.94
C SER A 1 11.77 8.94 3.39
N ASN A 2 12.11 8.79 4.67
CA ASN A 2 13.43 9.19 5.19
C ASN A 2 14.50 8.23 4.62
N PRO A 3 15.49 8.72 3.85
CA PRO A 3 16.48 7.85 3.23
C PRO A 3 17.34 7.07 4.22
N ILE A 4 17.68 7.68 5.37
CA ILE A 4 18.49 7.03 6.40
C ILE A 4 17.80 5.80 6.96
N VAL A 5 16.50 5.91 7.24
CA VAL A 5 15.69 4.80 7.78
C VAL A 5 15.56 3.65 6.76
N LEU A 6 15.47 3.97 5.47
CA LEU A 6 15.40 2.95 4.43
C LEU A 6 16.76 2.28 4.15
N LEU A 7 17.87 3.02 4.23
CA LEU A 7 19.21 2.41 4.21
C LEU A 7 19.41 1.49 5.41
N MET A 8 18.95 1.90 6.60
CA MET A 8 18.96 1.06 7.80
C MET A 8 18.16 -0.23 7.60
N SER A 9 16.99 -0.15 6.98
CA SER A 9 16.18 -1.32 6.62
C SER A 9 16.93 -2.28 5.70
N GLY A 10 17.59 -1.74 4.69
CA GLY A 10 18.44 -2.53 3.78
C GLY A 10 19.62 -3.20 4.49
N LEU A 11 20.25 -2.52 5.46
CA LEU A 11 21.33 -3.11 6.27
C LEU A 11 20.81 -4.26 7.15
N ILE A 12 19.65 -4.12 7.76
CA ILE A 12 19.00 -5.20 8.52
C ILE A 12 18.72 -6.40 7.61
N ALA A 13 18.14 -6.16 6.43
CA ALA A 13 17.88 -7.21 5.46
C ALA A 13 19.18 -7.93 5.04
N LYS A 14 20.26 -7.18 4.83
CA LYS A 14 21.58 -7.75 4.51
C LYS A 14 22.06 -8.66 5.63
N LYS A 15 22.12 -8.16 6.87
CA LYS A 15 22.56 -8.96 8.03
C LYS A 15 21.70 -10.21 8.23
N ALA A 16 20.39 -10.08 8.11
CA ALA A 16 19.46 -11.20 8.23
C ALA A 16 19.76 -12.31 7.20
N VAL A 17 19.94 -11.94 5.94
CA VAL A 17 20.27 -12.90 4.86
C VAL A 17 21.66 -13.52 5.06
N GLU A 18 22.66 -12.72 5.45
CA GLU A 18 24.03 -13.22 5.73
C GLU A 18 24.05 -14.18 6.92
N LEU A 19 23.21 -13.96 7.93
CA LEU A 19 23.01 -14.88 9.04
C LEU A 19 22.10 -16.08 8.69
N GLY A 20 21.55 -16.13 7.48
CA GLY A 20 20.74 -17.25 7.01
C GLY A 20 19.27 -17.23 7.46
N LEU A 21 18.77 -16.09 7.96
CA LEU A 21 17.36 -15.92 8.29
C LEU A 21 16.51 -15.82 7.01
N LYS A 22 15.28 -16.29 7.11
CA LYS A 22 14.25 -16.22 6.07
C LYS A 22 12.94 -15.73 6.68
N VAL A 23 12.15 -15.05 5.89
CA VAL A 23 10.76 -14.73 6.27
C VAL A 23 9.93 -16.01 6.23
N PRO A 24 9.13 -16.31 7.26
CA PRO A 24 8.25 -17.47 7.29
C PRO A 24 7.24 -17.44 6.14
N TRP A 25 6.85 -18.60 5.62
CA TRP A 25 5.97 -18.75 4.45
C TRP A 25 4.58 -18.12 4.62
N TRP A 26 4.10 -17.99 5.86
CA TRP A 26 2.79 -17.37 6.16
C TRP A 26 2.81 -15.84 6.21
N VAL A 27 3.99 -15.24 6.08
CA VAL A 27 4.15 -13.77 6.11
C VAL A 27 4.29 -13.26 4.69
N LYS A 28 3.32 -12.47 4.26
CA LYS A 28 3.42 -11.72 3.01
C LYS A 28 4.23 -10.45 3.23
N THR A 29 5.23 -10.25 2.39
CA THR A 29 6.06 -9.05 2.35
C THR A 29 5.84 -8.29 1.04
N SER A 30 5.97 -6.97 1.09
CA SER A 30 5.96 -6.10 -0.10
C SER A 30 6.69 -4.80 0.22
N PHE A 31 7.18 -4.13 -0.82
CA PHE A 31 7.84 -2.83 -0.68
C PHE A 31 7.25 -1.85 -1.69
N ALA A 32 6.75 -0.71 -1.19
CA ALA A 32 6.24 0.40 -2.00
C ALA A 32 6.90 1.70 -1.56
N PRO A 33 8.10 2.01 -2.06
CA PRO A 33 8.81 3.22 -1.66
C PRO A 33 8.11 4.48 -2.16
N GLY A 34 8.34 5.62 -1.50
CA GLY A 34 7.68 6.89 -1.82
C GLY A 34 8.02 7.43 -3.22
N SER A 35 9.17 7.07 -3.78
CA SER A 35 9.60 7.50 -5.13
C SER A 35 10.68 6.60 -5.72
N LYS A 36 10.92 6.72 -7.03
CA LYS A 36 11.95 5.97 -7.76
C LYS A 36 13.37 6.19 -7.21
N VAL A 37 13.66 7.36 -6.62
CA VAL A 37 14.96 7.66 -6.03
C VAL A 37 15.34 6.71 -4.91
N VAL A 38 14.35 6.17 -4.19
CA VAL A 38 14.57 5.18 -3.13
C VAL A 38 15.20 3.91 -3.68
N ARG A 39 14.65 3.39 -4.76
CA ARG A 39 15.23 2.24 -5.44
C ARG A 39 16.67 2.51 -5.85
N GLU A 40 16.93 3.65 -6.46
CA GLU A 40 18.27 3.98 -6.96
C GLU A 40 19.33 4.04 -5.85
N TYR A 41 19.02 4.65 -4.69
CA TYR A 41 20.00 4.66 -3.61
C TYR A 41 20.16 3.30 -2.92
N LEU A 42 19.11 2.48 -2.86
CA LEU A 42 19.22 1.10 -2.35
C LEU A 42 20.02 0.19 -3.30
N ASP A 43 19.83 0.35 -4.61
CA ASP A 43 20.62 -0.36 -5.62
C ASP A 43 22.10 0.06 -5.56
N LYS A 44 22.41 1.37 -5.50
CA LYS A 44 23.76 1.89 -5.34
C LYS A 44 24.44 1.44 -4.04
N ALA A 45 23.66 1.26 -2.98
CA ALA A 45 24.15 0.72 -1.73
C ALA A 45 24.32 -0.81 -1.74
N GLY A 46 23.87 -1.51 -2.81
CA GLY A 46 23.86 -2.96 -2.88
C GLY A 46 22.88 -3.61 -1.91
N LEU A 47 21.82 -2.90 -1.47
CA LEU A 47 20.93 -3.35 -0.43
C LEU A 47 19.58 -3.88 -0.96
N GLN A 48 19.13 -3.44 -2.14
CA GLN A 48 17.85 -3.88 -2.71
C GLN A 48 17.82 -5.40 -2.95
N VAL A 49 18.94 -6.00 -3.31
CA VAL A 49 19.04 -7.45 -3.52
C VAL A 49 18.74 -8.27 -2.25
N PHE A 50 19.08 -7.75 -1.07
CA PHE A 50 18.78 -8.41 0.20
C PHE A 50 17.34 -8.24 0.62
N LEU A 51 16.73 -7.07 0.35
CA LEU A 51 15.29 -6.86 0.51
C LEU A 51 14.51 -7.84 -0.37
N ASN A 52 14.89 -7.99 -1.63
CA ASN A 52 14.26 -8.94 -2.55
C ASN A 52 14.38 -10.40 -2.06
N LYS A 53 15.54 -10.79 -1.50
CA LYS A 53 15.74 -12.14 -0.93
C LYS A 53 14.83 -12.43 0.26
N LEU A 54 14.39 -11.40 0.98
CA LEU A 54 13.41 -11.51 2.06
C LEU A 54 11.96 -11.32 1.56
N GLY A 55 11.75 -11.23 0.23
CA GLY A 55 10.44 -11.05 -0.39
C GLY A 55 9.92 -9.60 -0.40
N PHE A 56 10.68 -8.63 0.09
CA PHE A 56 10.34 -7.21 0.00
C PHE A 56 10.62 -6.66 -1.40
N ASN A 57 9.92 -7.22 -2.38
CA ASN A 57 9.97 -6.78 -3.76
C ASN A 57 9.22 -5.46 -3.95
N ILE A 58 9.71 -4.62 -4.85
CA ILE A 58 9.02 -3.37 -5.21
C ILE A 58 7.78 -3.71 -6.02
N VAL A 59 6.61 -3.42 -5.45
CA VAL A 59 5.28 -3.67 -6.06
C VAL A 59 4.63 -2.39 -6.59
N GLY A 60 5.19 -1.24 -6.30
CA GLY A 60 4.71 0.06 -6.73
C GLY A 60 5.44 1.20 -6.01
N TYR A 61 4.95 2.41 -6.17
CA TYR A 61 5.50 3.61 -5.53
C TYR A 61 4.39 4.41 -4.85
N GLY A 62 4.73 5.11 -3.77
CA GLY A 62 3.79 5.95 -3.04
C GLY A 62 2.90 5.17 -2.08
N CYS A 63 1.60 5.50 -2.03
CA CYS A 63 0.65 4.94 -1.06
C CYS A 63 0.13 3.53 -1.39
N THR A 64 0.83 2.74 -2.19
CA THR A 64 0.39 1.44 -2.70
C THR A 64 -0.06 0.50 -1.58
N THR A 65 0.78 0.27 -0.57
CA THR A 65 0.48 -0.65 0.54
C THR A 65 -0.64 -0.11 1.44
N CYS A 66 -0.62 1.19 1.75
CA CYS A 66 -1.59 1.80 2.66
C CYS A 66 -3.04 1.74 2.17
N ILE A 67 -3.27 1.54 0.87
CA ILE A 67 -4.60 1.47 0.26
C ILE A 67 -4.94 0.06 -0.27
N GLY A 68 -4.21 -0.96 0.18
CA GLY A 68 -4.51 -2.35 -0.17
C GLY A 68 -4.09 -2.78 -1.58
N ASN A 69 -3.18 -2.05 -2.24
CA ASN A 69 -2.74 -2.35 -3.62
C ASN A 69 -1.44 -3.14 -3.68
N SER A 70 -1.00 -3.75 -2.60
CA SER A 70 0.17 -4.65 -2.58
C SER A 70 -0.12 -6.06 -3.13
N GLY A 71 -1.31 -6.28 -3.64
CA GLY A 71 -1.75 -7.56 -4.19
C GLY A 71 -2.40 -8.49 -3.15
N PRO A 72 -2.96 -9.64 -3.56
CA PRO A 72 -3.66 -10.57 -2.71
C PRO A 72 -2.72 -11.29 -1.73
N LEU A 73 -3.30 -11.90 -0.71
CA LEU A 73 -2.60 -12.91 0.08
C LEU A 73 -2.46 -14.20 -0.74
N ASP A 74 -1.52 -15.06 -0.34
CA ASP A 74 -1.41 -16.40 -0.85
C ASP A 74 -2.72 -17.19 -0.59
N ASP A 75 -3.17 -18.00 -1.56
CA ASP A 75 -4.43 -18.74 -1.46
C ASP A 75 -4.47 -19.67 -0.25
N LYS A 76 -3.35 -20.29 0.11
CA LYS A 76 -3.25 -21.16 1.27
C LYS A 76 -3.44 -20.36 2.55
N VAL A 77 -2.77 -19.21 2.66
CA VAL A 77 -2.90 -18.31 3.80
C VAL A 77 -4.34 -17.79 3.94
N SER A 78 -4.94 -17.37 2.82
CA SER A 78 -6.33 -16.89 2.81
C SER A 78 -7.31 -17.97 3.29
N LYS A 79 -7.19 -19.19 2.76
CA LYS A 79 -8.01 -20.34 3.16
C LYS A 79 -7.82 -20.70 4.62
N ASP A 80 -6.60 -20.67 5.13
CA ASP A 80 -6.31 -20.97 6.54
C ASP A 80 -6.91 -19.92 7.47
N ILE A 81 -6.86 -18.64 7.11
CA ILE A 81 -7.50 -17.55 7.87
C ILE A 81 -9.02 -17.76 7.95
N GLU A 82 -9.66 -18.00 6.82
CA GLU A 82 -11.12 -18.17 6.76
C GLU A 82 -11.60 -19.43 7.46
N LYS A 83 -10.98 -20.57 7.14
CA LYS A 83 -11.36 -21.89 7.69
C LYS A 83 -11.21 -21.94 9.21
N ASN A 84 -10.12 -21.39 9.73
CA ASN A 84 -9.80 -21.47 11.16
C ASN A 84 -10.20 -20.19 11.91
N LYS A 85 -10.85 -19.22 11.23
CA LYS A 85 -11.26 -17.93 11.81
C LYS A 85 -10.11 -17.21 12.52
N LEU A 86 -8.91 -17.23 11.91
CA LEU A 86 -7.71 -16.66 12.53
C LEU A 86 -7.81 -15.14 12.60
N ASN A 87 -7.36 -14.58 13.72
CA ASN A 87 -7.17 -13.15 13.84
C ASN A 87 -5.72 -12.82 13.46
N VAL A 88 -5.55 -12.30 12.25
CA VAL A 88 -4.25 -11.93 11.70
C VAL A 88 -4.09 -10.43 11.63
N CYS A 89 -2.84 -9.96 11.62
CA CYS A 89 -2.53 -8.54 11.58
C CYS A 89 -1.58 -8.18 10.43
N SER A 90 -1.53 -6.91 10.09
CA SER A 90 -0.47 -6.32 9.28
C SER A 90 0.40 -5.38 10.08
N ILE A 91 1.67 -5.30 9.71
CA ILE A 91 2.62 -4.31 10.23
C ILE A 91 3.20 -3.58 9.04
N ILE A 92 2.94 -2.29 8.96
CA ILE A 92 3.29 -1.47 7.78
C ILE A 92 4.00 -0.19 8.18
N SER A 93 4.88 0.28 7.34
CA SER A 93 5.38 1.65 7.42
C SER A 93 4.54 2.55 6.52
N GLY A 94 3.40 2.96 7.06
CA GLY A 94 2.43 3.80 6.39
C GLY A 94 1.98 4.96 7.28
N ASN A 95 0.94 5.66 6.85
CA ASN A 95 0.34 6.77 7.60
C ASN A 95 -1.10 6.49 8.03
N ARG A 96 -1.67 5.35 7.64
CA ARG A 96 -3.03 4.92 7.97
C ARG A 96 -3.10 3.42 8.17
N ASN A 97 -3.92 3.00 9.11
CA ASN A 97 -4.03 1.60 9.53
C ASN A 97 -5.46 1.17 9.85
N PHE A 98 -6.46 1.68 9.12
CA PHE A 98 -7.86 1.32 9.31
C PHE A 98 -8.10 -0.16 8.99
N GLU A 99 -9.02 -0.78 9.72
CA GLU A 99 -9.48 -2.14 9.46
C GLU A 99 -10.00 -2.30 8.03
N GLY A 100 -9.72 -3.43 7.41
CA GLY A 100 -10.13 -3.73 6.03
C GLY A 100 -9.40 -2.96 4.94
N ARG A 101 -8.70 -1.86 5.28
CA ARG A 101 -8.03 -0.99 4.29
C ARG A 101 -6.84 -1.66 3.60
N ILE A 102 -6.04 -2.40 4.35
CA ILE A 102 -4.84 -3.09 3.80
C ILE A 102 -5.26 -4.36 3.08
N HIS A 103 -6.12 -5.16 3.71
CA HIS A 103 -6.69 -6.38 3.13
C HIS A 103 -7.97 -6.77 3.88
N PRO A 104 -9.03 -7.26 3.20
CA PRO A 104 -10.31 -7.58 3.83
C PRO A 104 -10.25 -8.63 4.95
N LEU A 105 -9.27 -9.54 4.87
CA LEU A 105 -9.07 -10.61 5.87
C LEU A 105 -8.23 -10.16 7.08
N ILE A 106 -7.74 -8.92 7.09
CA ILE A 106 -6.85 -8.42 8.14
C ILE A 106 -7.61 -7.42 9.00
N LYS A 107 -7.85 -7.78 10.26
CA LYS A 107 -8.61 -6.98 11.21
C LYS A 107 -7.77 -5.95 11.96
N SER A 108 -6.52 -6.28 12.26
CA SER A 108 -5.63 -5.43 13.04
C SER A 108 -4.45 -4.94 12.21
N ASN A 109 -4.25 -3.62 12.16
CA ASN A 109 -3.17 -3.03 11.38
C ASN A 109 -2.30 -2.15 12.29
N PHE A 110 -0.99 -2.36 12.28
CA PHE A 110 -0.04 -1.64 13.11
C PHE A 110 0.90 -0.81 12.26
N LEU A 111 1.20 0.40 12.72
CA LEU A 111 2.18 1.27 12.10
C LEU A 111 3.53 1.11 12.79
N ALA A 112 4.57 0.88 12.01
CA ALA A 112 5.93 0.76 12.50
C ALA A 112 6.93 1.43 11.54
N SER A 113 8.14 1.67 12.03
CA SER A 113 9.23 2.14 11.16
C SER A 113 9.64 1.05 10.16
N PRO A 114 10.16 1.41 8.97
CA PRO A 114 10.61 0.43 7.98
C PRO A 114 11.57 -0.65 8.53
N PRO A 115 12.55 -0.32 9.38
CA PRO A 115 13.40 -1.33 10.03
C PRO A 115 12.61 -2.35 10.85
N LEU A 116 11.67 -1.89 11.65
CA LEU A 116 10.84 -2.77 12.49
C LEU A 116 9.90 -3.64 11.66
N VAL A 117 9.39 -3.15 10.53
CA VAL A 117 8.59 -3.97 9.60
C VAL A 117 9.36 -5.20 9.15
N ILE A 118 10.67 -5.05 8.84
CA ILE A 118 11.52 -6.19 8.44
C ILE A 118 11.74 -7.14 9.62
N ILE A 119 12.00 -6.61 10.82
CA ILE A 119 12.20 -7.42 12.02
C ILE A 119 10.94 -8.25 12.34
N TYR A 120 9.77 -7.65 12.31
CA TYR A 120 8.51 -8.37 12.51
C TYR A 120 8.24 -9.42 11.43
N ALA A 121 8.58 -9.10 10.17
CA ALA A 121 8.45 -10.09 9.10
C ALA A 121 9.36 -11.31 9.30
N LEU A 122 10.57 -11.10 9.79
CA LEU A 122 11.53 -12.17 10.11
C LEU A 122 11.06 -13.01 11.31
N SER A 123 10.47 -12.38 12.34
CA SER A 123 9.94 -13.08 13.51
C SER A 123 8.67 -13.88 13.19
N GLY A 124 7.89 -13.45 12.19
CA GLY A 124 6.63 -14.09 11.79
C GLY A 124 5.51 -13.99 12.82
N ARG A 125 5.68 -13.21 13.87
CA ARG A 125 4.70 -13.02 14.96
C ARG A 125 4.75 -11.59 15.49
N ILE A 126 3.62 -11.09 15.99
CA ILE A 126 3.52 -9.75 16.59
C ILE A 126 3.83 -9.77 18.09
N ASN A 127 3.45 -10.86 18.77
CA ASN A 127 3.72 -11.01 20.19
C ASN A 127 5.17 -11.50 20.41
N ILE A 128 6.09 -10.56 20.48
CA ILE A 128 7.51 -10.80 20.67
C ILE A 128 8.14 -9.71 21.54
N ASP A 129 8.91 -10.12 22.52
CA ASP A 129 9.77 -9.22 23.30
C ASP A 129 11.16 -9.12 22.65
N PHE A 130 11.39 -8.06 21.91
CA PHE A 130 12.66 -7.83 21.21
C PHE A 130 13.88 -7.69 22.14
N SER A 131 13.67 -7.47 23.43
CA SER A 131 14.77 -7.36 24.41
C SER A 131 15.29 -8.74 24.83
N ASN A 132 14.41 -9.74 24.87
CA ASN A 132 14.70 -11.03 25.48
C ASN A 132 14.51 -12.24 24.56
N GLU A 133 13.73 -12.08 23.48
CA GLU A 133 13.40 -13.17 22.59
C GLU A 133 14.19 -13.11 21.27
N GLU A 134 14.47 -14.28 20.71
CA GLU A 134 15.10 -14.39 19.40
C GLU A 134 14.14 -14.00 18.26
N ILE A 135 14.66 -13.30 17.27
CA ILE A 135 13.97 -13.00 16.00
C ILE A 135 13.81 -14.26 15.17
N GLY A 136 14.77 -15.17 15.26
CA GLY A 136 14.75 -16.44 14.56
C GLY A 136 15.97 -17.28 14.89
N ILE A 137 15.99 -18.49 14.32
CA ILE A 137 17.08 -19.45 14.52
C ILE A 137 17.66 -19.80 13.15
N SER A 138 18.98 -19.75 13.05
CA SER A 138 19.70 -20.17 11.85
C SER A 138 20.89 -21.05 12.23
N LYS A 139 21.00 -22.22 11.59
CA LYS A 139 22.05 -23.22 11.85
C LYS A 139 22.21 -23.53 13.35
N GLY A 140 21.09 -23.65 14.07
CA GLY A 140 21.08 -23.92 15.52
C GLY A 140 21.43 -22.72 16.41
N LYS A 141 21.75 -21.54 15.85
CA LYS A 141 22.08 -20.35 16.60
C LYS A 141 20.85 -19.41 16.67
N LYS A 142 20.52 -18.95 17.87
CA LYS A 142 19.51 -17.90 18.11
C LYS A 142 20.03 -16.55 17.66
N ILE A 143 19.23 -15.83 16.89
CA ILE A 143 19.54 -14.49 16.38
C ILE A 143 18.60 -13.49 17.05
N PHE A 144 19.16 -12.49 17.70
CA PHE A 144 18.44 -11.45 18.44
C PHE A 144 18.43 -10.14 17.66
N LEU A 145 17.58 -9.19 18.11
CA LEU A 145 17.52 -7.86 17.50
C LEU A 145 18.89 -7.17 17.43
N LYS A 146 19.70 -7.26 18.48
CA LYS A 146 21.06 -6.68 18.54
C LYS A 146 22.00 -7.18 17.44
N ASP A 147 21.81 -8.41 16.96
CA ASP A 147 22.64 -9.01 15.93
C ASP A 147 22.30 -8.43 14.53
N LEU A 148 21.08 -7.94 14.37
CA LEU A 148 20.57 -7.39 13.11
C LEU A 148 20.64 -5.85 13.05
N TRP A 149 20.53 -5.19 14.20
CA TRP A 149 20.43 -3.73 14.24
C TRP A 149 21.79 -3.08 13.87
N PRO A 150 21.84 -2.21 12.86
CA PRO A 150 23.06 -1.55 12.47
C PRO A 150 23.46 -0.47 13.48
N SER A 151 24.75 -0.25 13.65
CA SER A 151 25.24 0.87 14.46
C SER A 151 25.00 2.20 13.79
N SER A 152 24.86 3.27 14.57
CA SER A 152 24.73 4.63 14.07
C SER A 152 25.90 5.04 13.16
N LYS A 153 27.11 4.56 13.47
CA LYS A 153 28.30 4.79 12.63
C LYS A 153 28.18 4.15 11.26
N GLU A 154 27.73 2.88 11.21
CA GLU A 154 27.52 2.15 9.96
C GLU A 154 26.49 2.84 9.05
N VAL A 155 25.36 3.26 9.64
CA VAL A 155 24.30 3.98 8.91
C VAL A 155 24.81 5.34 8.41
N LYS A 156 25.51 6.10 9.24
CA LYS A 156 26.07 7.40 8.89
C LYS A 156 27.05 7.30 7.73
N LEU A 157 28.04 6.42 7.81
CA LEU A 157 29.04 6.25 6.75
C LEU A 157 28.40 5.85 5.41
N LEU A 158 27.43 4.94 5.45
CA LEU A 158 26.71 4.53 4.25
C LEU A 158 25.88 5.70 3.66
N SER A 159 25.17 6.44 4.51
CA SER A 159 24.35 7.58 4.07
C SER A 159 25.20 8.68 3.42
N GLU A 160 26.32 9.03 4.00
CA GLU A 160 27.27 10.03 3.46
C GLU A 160 27.87 9.59 2.11
N LYS A 161 28.10 8.29 1.94
CA LYS A 161 28.61 7.72 0.69
C LYS A 161 27.56 7.74 -0.43
N ILE A 162 26.32 7.39 -0.11
CA ILE A 162 25.28 7.09 -1.11
C ILE A 162 24.38 8.29 -1.42
N LEU A 163 23.96 9.05 -0.39
CA LEU A 163 22.98 10.13 -0.53
C LEU A 163 23.65 11.41 -1.03
N LYS A 164 23.85 11.51 -2.34
CA LYS A 164 24.41 12.70 -3.00
C LYS A 164 23.30 13.48 -3.70
N VAL A 165 23.43 14.81 -3.74
CA VAL A 165 22.43 15.71 -4.36
C VAL A 165 22.21 15.37 -5.84
N GLU A 166 23.25 14.96 -6.54
CA GLU A 166 23.22 14.58 -7.95
C GLU A 166 22.26 13.41 -8.22
N LEU A 167 22.15 12.48 -7.26
CA LEU A 167 21.21 11.37 -7.34
C LEU A 167 19.76 11.87 -7.42
N PHE A 168 19.41 12.83 -6.59
CA PHE A 168 18.06 13.41 -6.57
C PHE A 168 17.82 14.24 -7.83
N LYS A 169 18.76 15.12 -8.21
CA LYS A 169 18.65 15.93 -9.41
C LYS A 169 18.44 15.08 -10.67
N LYS A 170 19.19 13.99 -10.80
CA LYS A 170 19.04 13.03 -11.92
C LYS A 170 17.64 12.42 -11.97
N ASN A 171 17.10 11.97 -10.84
CA ASN A 171 15.80 11.32 -10.79
C ASN A 171 14.63 12.26 -11.06
N TYR A 172 14.79 13.55 -10.75
CA TYR A 172 13.73 14.54 -10.94
C TYR A 172 13.87 15.38 -12.23
N LYS A 173 14.96 15.21 -12.97
CA LYS A 173 15.23 15.97 -14.22
C LYS A 173 14.10 15.80 -15.24
N ASP A 174 13.65 14.57 -15.41
CA ASP A 174 12.65 14.21 -16.42
C ASP A 174 11.31 13.80 -15.80
N ILE A 175 10.95 14.40 -14.65
CA ILE A 175 9.75 14.00 -13.89
C ILE A 175 8.45 14.19 -14.67
N PHE A 176 8.41 15.16 -15.60
CA PHE A 176 7.25 15.42 -16.44
C PHE A 176 7.26 14.60 -17.74
N LYS A 177 8.35 13.87 -17.99
CA LYS A 177 8.44 12.97 -19.13
C LYS A 177 8.01 11.57 -18.67
N GLY A 178 7.01 11.01 -19.31
CA GLY A 178 6.55 9.67 -19.07
C GLY A 178 7.52 8.59 -19.60
N ASP A 179 7.19 7.34 -19.36
CA ASP A 179 7.80 6.21 -20.05
C ASP A 179 7.21 6.08 -21.48
N SER A 180 7.75 5.15 -22.25
CA SER A 180 7.29 4.91 -23.62
C SER A 180 5.80 4.57 -23.71
N SER A 181 5.25 3.89 -22.71
CA SER A 181 3.83 3.55 -22.64
C SER A 181 2.96 4.80 -22.42
N TRP A 182 3.43 5.70 -21.55
CA TRP A 182 2.78 6.99 -21.33
C TRP A 182 2.83 7.88 -22.57
N GLU A 183 3.98 7.99 -23.22
CA GLU A 183 4.17 8.79 -24.44
C GLU A 183 3.39 8.23 -25.63
N ALA A 184 3.12 6.94 -25.66
CA ALA A 184 2.32 6.28 -26.71
C ALA A 184 0.82 6.56 -26.58
N ILE A 185 0.34 7.12 -25.46
CA ILE A 185 -1.08 7.45 -25.29
C ILE A 185 -1.45 8.60 -26.22
N LYS A 186 -2.27 8.28 -27.23
CA LYS A 186 -2.80 9.29 -28.16
C LYS A 186 -3.97 10.02 -27.53
N VAL A 187 -3.80 11.30 -27.24
CA VAL A 187 -4.85 12.16 -26.71
C VAL A 187 -5.29 13.13 -27.80
N LYS A 188 -6.59 13.21 -28.04
CA LYS A 188 -7.15 14.28 -28.89
C LYS A 188 -7.19 15.56 -28.06
N SER A 189 -6.58 16.63 -28.57
CA SER A 189 -6.68 17.95 -27.96
C SER A 189 -8.10 18.44 -28.04
N SER A 190 -8.70 18.83 -26.90
CA SER A 190 -10.02 19.43 -26.82
C SER A 190 -10.07 20.38 -25.65
N SER A 191 -10.96 21.39 -25.69
CA SER A 191 -11.16 22.36 -24.60
C SER A 191 -11.85 21.74 -23.38
N THR A 192 -12.54 20.63 -23.55
CA THR A 192 -13.28 19.91 -22.51
C THR A 192 -13.00 18.42 -22.59
N PHE A 193 -13.18 17.72 -21.46
CA PHE A 193 -13.07 16.26 -21.44
C PHE A 193 -14.27 15.62 -22.18
N ASN A 194 -13.98 14.69 -23.06
CA ASN A 194 -15.01 13.94 -23.79
C ASN A 194 -15.47 12.72 -22.97
N TRP A 195 -16.59 12.85 -22.28
CA TRP A 195 -17.16 11.81 -21.42
C TRP A 195 -17.70 10.64 -22.26
N SER A 196 -17.21 9.44 -21.98
CA SER A 196 -17.77 8.21 -22.55
C SER A 196 -18.89 7.68 -21.65
N LEU A 197 -20.10 7.57 -22.19
CA LEU A 197 -21.26 7.03 -21.47
C LEU A 197 -21.06 5.55 -21.06
N ASN A 198 -20.30 4.81 -21.87
CA ASN A 198 -20.06 3.38 -21.66
C ASN A 198 -18.85 3.10 -20.75
N SER A 199 -18.12 4.12 -20.33
CA SER A 199 -16.99 3.92 -19.42
C SER A 199 -17.46 3.39 -18.06
N THR A 200 -16.81 2.33 -17.58
CA THR A 200 -17.00 1.80 -16.22
C THR A 200 -15.93 2.28 -15.24
N TYR A 201 -14.97 3.10 -15.71
CA TYR A 201 -13.89 3.67 -14.90
C TYR A 201 -14.08 5.16 -14.60
N ILE A 202 -14.54 5.93 -15.59
CA ILE A 202 -14.70 7.40 -15.46
C ILE A 202 -16.08 7.78 -15.95
N LYS A 203 -16.87 8.42 -15.09
CA LYS A 203 -18.22 8.93 -15.42
C LYS A 203 -18.33 10.39 -15.08
N LYS A 204 -19.12 11.13 -15.88
CA LYS A 204 -19.44 12.51 -15.59
C LYS A 204 -20.14 12.61 -14.23
N PRO A 205 -19.64 13.43 -13.31
CA PRO A 205 -20.28 13.59 -12.01
C PRO A 205 -21.67 14.27 -12.16
N PRO A 206 -22.70 13.78 -11.44
CA PRO A 206 -24.07 14.28 -11.60
C PRO A 206 -24.24 15.75 -11.17
N PHE A 207 -23.38 16.24 -10.28
CA PHE A 207 -23.45 17.64 -9.81
C PHE A 207 -23.02 18.67 -10.88
N LEU A 208 -22.38 18.24 -11.98
CA LEU A 208 -22.06 19.13 -13.09
C LEU A 208 -23.27 19.44 -14.00
N ASP A 209 -24.36 18.72 -13.86
CA ASP A 209 -25.57 18.90 -14.66
C ASP A 209 -26.60 19.79 -13.96
N ASN A 210 -26.34 20.20 -12.73
CA ASN A 210 -27.24 21.06 -11.96
C ASN A 210 -26.97 22.55 -12.27
N GLU A 211 -27.70 23.13 -13.21
CA GLU A 211 -27.57 24.54 -13.62
C GLU A 211 -28.11 25.56 -12.61
N SER A 212 -28.79 25.14 -11.56
CA SER A 212 -29.46 26.10 -10.65
C SER A 212 -29.36 25.71 -9.18
N ASN A 213 -28.22 25.93 -8.58
CA ASN A 213 -28.17 26.06 -7.15
C ASN A 213 -28.34 27.54 -6.75
N LYS A 214 -29.55 28.04 -6.84
CA LYS A 214 -29.92 29.18 -5.98
C LYS A 214 -29.80 28.66 -4.56
N GLN A 215 -28.79 29.12 -3.83
CA GLN A 215 -28.68 28.85 -2.40
C GLN A 215 -29.93 29.49 -1.75
N THR A 216 -30.84 28.63 -1.35
CA THR A 216 -31.97 29.00 -0.50
C THR A 216 -31.71 28.46 0.89
N ASP A 217 -32.23 29.16 1.90
CA ASP A 217 -32.19 28.63 3.27
C ASP A 217 -32.87 27.26 3.33
N ILE A 218 -32.35 26.40 4.17
CA ILE A 218 -32.86 25.04 4.35
C ILE A 218 -33.75 25.03 5.59
N PHE A 219 -35.04 24.75 5.42
CA PHE A 219 -35.99 24.67 6.51
C PHE A 219 -36.44 23.22 6.76
N GLU A 220 -36.73 22.88 8.03
CA GLU A 220 -37.27 21.59 8.46
C GLU A 220 -36.50 20.36 8.02
N ALA A 221 -35.23 20.52 7.71
CA ALA A 221 -34.37 19.39 7.31
C ALA A 221 -34.07 18.47 8.49
N ARG A 222 -34.13 17.18 8.23
CA ARG A 222 -33.70 16.15 9.17
C ARG A 222 -32.28 15.72 8.89
N PRO A 223 -31.42 15.48 9.92
CA PRO A 223 -30.07 14.98 9.70
C PRO A 223 -30.15 13.55 9.12
N LEU A 224 -29.51 13.34 7.98
CA LEU A 224 -29.35 12.00 7.40
C LEU A 224 -28.28 11.20 8.12
N LEU A 225 -27.22 11.87 8.59
CA LEU A 225 -26.07 11.26 9.19
C LEU A 225 -25.46 12.20 10.22
N ILE A 226 -25.17 11.68 11.41
CA ILE A 226 -24.48 12.39 12.48
C ILE A 226 -23.22 11.61 12.81
N LEU A 227 -22.06 12.22 12.61
CA LEU A 227 -20.76 11.60 12.83
C LEU A 227 -20.00 12.34 13.93
N GLY A 228 -19.13 11.63 14.64
CA GLY A 228 -18.23 12.21 15.64
C GLY A 228 -17.05 12.92 15.02
N ASP A 229 -16.17 13.44 15.88
CA ASP A 229 -14.92 14.07 15.48
C ASP A 229 -13.96 13.07 14.82
N SER A 230 -13.02 13.60 14.03
CA SER A 230 -11.96 12.83 13.36
C SER A 230 -12.45 11.81 12.32
N ILE A 231 -13.69 11.89 11.86
CA ILE A 231 -14.18 11.10 10.73
C ILE A 231 -13.58 11.65 9.44
N THR A 232 -13.06 10.74 8.63
CA THR A 232 -12.45 11.03 7.34
C THR A 232 -13.14 10.27 6.20
N THR A 233 -12.78 10.59 4.97
CA THR A 233 -13.26 9.85 3.80
C THR A 233 -12.94 8.35 3.84
N ASP A 234 -11.92 7.94 4.56
CA ASP A 234 -11.57 6.50 4.72
C ASP A 234 -12.61 5.71 5.52
N HIS A 235 -13.40 6.37 6.36
CA HIS A 235 -14.50 5.73 7.10
C HIS A 235 -15.77 5.59 6.24
N ILE A 236 -15.91 6.41 5.22
CA ILE A 236 -17.11 6.53 4.39
C ILE A 236 -16.93 5.88 3.02
N SER A 237 -15.82 6.24 2.33
CA SER A 237 -15.54 5.78 0.98
C SER A 237 -14.97 4.36 0.97
N PRO A 238 -15.39 3.52 0.04
CA PRO A 238 -14.89 2.16 -0.05
C PRO A 238 -13.42 2.13 -0.50
N ALA A 239 -12.70 1.11 -0.04
CA ALA A 239 -11.35 0.77 -0.45
C ALA A 239 -11.22 -0.73 -0.74
N GLY A 240 -10.09 -1.14 -1.31
CA GLY A 240 -9.81 -2.56 -1.57
C GLY A 240 -10.55 -3.14 -2.78
N VAL A 241 -10.62 -4.46 -2.82
CA VAL A 241 -11.15 -5.25 -3.94
C VAL A 241 -12.68 -5.19 -3.96
N ILE A 242 -13.26 -5.07 -5.15
CA ILE A 242 -14.71 -5.14 -5.36
C ILE A 242 -15.11 -6.63 -5.38
N LYS A 243 -15.91 -7.06 -4.41
CA LYS A 243 -16.43 -8.43 -4.36
C LYS A 243 -17.60 -8.59 -5.33
N GLU A 244 -17.70 -9.75 -5.98
CA GLU A 244 -18.77 -10.07 -6.94
C GLU A 244 -20.16 -9.99 -6.31
N SER A 245 -20.28 -10.45 -5.07
CA SER A 245 -21.54 -10.42 -4.30
C SER A 245 -21.94 -9.03 -3.80
N SER A 246 -21.07 -8.04 -3.89
CA SER A 246 -21.37 -6.66 -3.47
C SER A 246 -22.26 -5.93 -4.47
N GLU A 247 -22.94 -4.87 -4.04
CA GLU A 247 -23.74 -4.02 -4.93
C GLU A 247 -22.92 -3.39 -6.06
N ALA A 248 -21.65 -3.05 -5.79
CA ALA A 248 -20.72 -2.59 -6.81
C ALA A 248 -20.34 -3.71 -7.80
N GLY A 249 -20.18 -4.95 -7.31
CA GLY A 249 -19.93 -6.12 -8.14
C GLY A 249 -21.10 -6.43 -9.06
N LYS A 250 -22.34 -6.44 -8.53
CA LYS A 250 -23.56 -6.62 -9.33
C LYS A 250 -23.67 -5.56 -10.43
N TYR A 251 -23.44 -4.28 -10.08
CA TYR A 251 -23.43 -3.18 -11.04
C TYR A 251 -22.44 -3.39 -12.19
N LEU A 252 -21.26 -3.93 -11.91
CA LEU A 252 -20.25 -4.23 -12.93
C LEU A 252 -20.62 -5.45 -13.78
N SER A 253 -21.16 -6.51 -13.14
CA SER A 253 -21.63 -7.72 -13.84
C SER A 253 -22.76 -7.40 -14.82
N GLU A 254 -23.72 -6.55 -14.44
CA GLU A 254 -24.80 -6.06 -15.32
C GLU A 254 -24.26 -5.35 -16.56
N ARG A 255 -23.04 -4.78 -16.48
CA ARG A 255 -22.32 -4.15 -17.59
C ARG A 255 -21.34 -5.07 -18.29
N GLN A 256 -21.53 -6.38 -18.10
CA GLN A 256 -20.72 -7.44 -18.74
C GLN A 256 -19.22 -7.37 -18.42
N ILE A 257 -18.82 -6.73 -17.30
CA ILE A 257 -17.45 -6.77 -16.81
C ILE A 257 -17.26 -8.11 -16.10
N LYS A 258 -16.21 -8.84 -16.46
CA LYS A 258 -15.86 -10.10 -15.81
C LYS A 258 -15.31 -9.84 -14.40
N ASN A 259 -15.52 -10.78 -13.48
CA ASN A 259 -15.05 -10.67 -12.10
C ASN A 259 -13.55 -10.35 -11.99
N ASN A 260 -12.72 -11.00 -12.82
CA ASN A 260 -11.27 -10.76 -12.87
C ASN A 260 -10.89 -9.33 -13.30
N ASP A 261 -11.82 -8.61 -13.94
CA ASP A 261 -11.64 -7.24 -14.43
C ASP A 261 -12.30 -6.18 -13.51
N PHE A 262 -12.88 -6.59 -12.38
CA PHE A 262 -13.51 -5.66 -11.44
C PHE A 262 -12.49 -4.70 -10.85
N ASN A 263 -11.29 -5.19 -10.59
CA ASN A 263 -10.23 -4.43 -9.93
C ASN A 263 -10.63 -3.96 -8.52
N SER A 264 -10.19 -2.78 -8.13
CA SER A 264 -10.47 -2.21 -6.82
C SER A 264 -11.34 -0.95 -6.91
N PHE A 265 -11.97 -0.57 -5.80
CA PHE A 265 -12.64 0.72 -5.68
C PHE A 265 -11.68 1.88 -5.99
N GLY A 266 -10.41 1.77 -5.61
CA GLY A 266 -9.38 2.76 -5.90
C GLY A 266 -9.17 2.97 -7.40
N SER A 267 -9.13 1.92 -8.21
CA SER A 267 -8.98 2.01 -9.67
C SER A 267 -10.23 2.56 -10.37
N ARG A 268 -11.39 2.49 -9.74
CA ARG A 268 -12.67 2.98 -10.26
C ARG A 268 -13.17 4.25 -9.59
N ARG A 269 -12.32 4.97 -8.87
CA ARG A 269 -12.70 6.21 -8.15
C ARG A 269 -13.34 7.28 -9.01
N GLY A 270 -13.04 7.32 -10.30
CA GLY A 270 -13.67 8.21 -11.27
C GLY A 270 -15.10 7.81 -11.66
N ASN A 271 -15.62 6.69 -11.14
CA ASN A 271 -16.98 6.23 -11.38
C ASN A 271 -17.80 6.32 -10.08
N HIS A 272 -18.56 7.41 -9.93
CA HIS A 272 -19.40 7.64 -8.75
C HIS A 272 -20.44 6.54 -8.53
N GLU A 273 -20.91 5.90 -9.59
CA GLU A 273 -21.87 4.80 -9.51
C GLU A 273 -21.29 3.57 -8.81
N VAL A 274 -20.01 3.27 -9.02
CA VAL A 274 -19.30 2.21 -8.29
C VAL A 274 -19.04 2.64 -6.86
N MET A 275 -18.58 3.88 -6.68
CA MET A 275 -18.19 4.37 -5.35
C MET A 275 -19.36 4.47 -4.39
N VAL A 276 -20.52 4.95 -4.82
CA VAL A 276 -21.71 5.09 -3.97
C VAL A 276 -22.21 3.72 -3.50
N ARG A 277 -22.03 2.67 -4.31
CA ARG A 277 -22.43 1.30 -3.98
C ARG A 277 -21.49 0.61 -2.99
N GLY A 278 -20.38 1.22 -2.68
CA GLY A 278 -19.45 0.77 -1.65
C GLY A 278 -19.38 1.67 -0.42
N THR A 279 -20.19 2.73 -0.34
CA THR A 279 -20.21 3.62 0.81
C THR A 279 -20.56 2.86 2.08
N PHE A 280 -19.76 3.02 3.14
CA PHE A 280 -19.85 2.30 4.41
C PHE A 280 -19.69 0.77 4.31
N SER A 281 -19.06 0.26 3.27
CA SER A 281 -18.83 -1.19 3.11
C SER A 281 -17.52 -1.68 3.72
N ASN A 282 -16.76 -0.83 4.36
CA ASN A 282 -15.49 -1.16 5.04
C ASN A 282 -15.75 -1.75 6.43
#